data_12e0c5e97f8958d9e288689d93e26042
#
_entry.id   12e0c5e97f8958d9e288689d93e26042
#
_cell.length_a   1.000
_cell.length_b   1.000
_cell.length_c   1.000
_cell.angle_alpha   90.00
_cell.angle_beta   90.00
_cell.angle_gamma   90.00
#
_symmetry.space_group_name_H-M   'P 1'
#
loop_
_entity.id
_entity.type
_entity.pdbx_description
1 polymer ?
#
loop_
_entity_poly.entity_id
_entity_poly.type
_entity_poly.pdbx_seq_one_letter_code
_entity_poly.pdbx_strand_id
1 'polypeptide(L)'
;QMDSLRADEIEELFRYRAQRRADYYEARRQLEEYLPKGHSMAQYNSGRYKKTIDELERNSYDPQATQSLEDAARQRREAWNDWIGSSTRIGETGGEAYLESQGYHIPDEFLSQNNGTAPGGWLDGMAVSPNGDEIVISEYKGVTANLDRSPRPTLYEGSAKQGAPAYTRDRMLSDPRFAQYFHDHPDVWEGVKSGDTKLTIKVMKTKTEDLTQITDE
;
A
#
# COMPACT_ATOMS: atom_id res chain seq x y z
N GLN A 1 -13.28 -12.01 17.26
CA GLN A 1 -14.34 -11.75 16.28
C GLN A 1 -14.16 -10.30 15.82
N MET A 2 -13.83 -10.09 14.54
CA MET A 2 -13.82 -8.72 13.98
C MET A 2 -15.19 -8.09 14.23
N ASP A 3 -15.21 -6.80 14.55
CA ASP A 3 -16.46 -6.05 14.67
C ASP A 3 -17.27 -6.21 13.37
N SER A 4 -18.56 -6.52 13.47
CA SER A 4 -19.42 -6.80 12.33
C SER A 4 -19.43 -5.67 11.28
N LEU A 5 -19.29 -4.41 11.71
CA LEU A 5 -19.22 -3.24 10.82
C LEU A 5 -17.97 -3.24 9.93
N ARG A 6 -16.81 -3.62 10.49
CA ARG A 6 -15.56 -3.72 9.72
C ARG A 6 -15.53 -4.93 8.80
N ALA A 7 -16.22 -6.03 9.17
CA ALA A 7 -16.32 -7.21 8.31
C ALA A 7 -17.06 -6.89 7.02
N ASP A 8 -18.17 -6.15 7.09
CA ASP A 8 -18.93 -5.72 5.92
C ASP A 8 -18.11 -4.77 5.03
N GLU A 9 -17.35 -3.84 5.63
CA GLU A 9 -16.45 -2.94 4.91
C GLU A 9 -15.36 -3.72 4.17
N ILE A 10 -14.75 -4.70 4.82
CA ILE A 10 -13.71 -5.53 4.20
C ILE A 10 -14.28 -6.35 3.04
N GLU A 11 -15.45 -6.96 3.21
CA GLU A 11 -16.13 -7.69 2.13
C GLU A 11 -16.41 -6.78 0.92
N GLU A 12 -16.89 -5.55 1.16
CA GLU A 12 -17.11 -4.56 0.09
C GLU A 12 -15.80 -4.19 -0.63
N LEU A 13 -14.70 -4.02 0.11
CA LEU A 13 -13.40 -3.75 -0.48
C LEU A 13 -12.90 -4.91 -1.36
N PHE A 14 -13.15 -6.17 -0.97
CA PHE A 14 -12.83 -7.32 -1.83
C PHE A 14 -13.65 -7.35 -3.10
N ARG A 15 -14.97 -7.05 -3.02
CA ARG A 15 -15.82 -6.91 -4.22
C ARG A 15 -15.35 -5.76 -5.11
N TYR A 16 -15.06 -4.61 -4.54
CA TYR A 16 -14.51 -3.47 -5.27
C TYR A 16 -13.20 -3.83 -5.98
N ARG A 17 -12.29 -4.51 -5.29
CA ARG A 17 -11.04 -4.98 -5.88
C ARG A 17 -11.24 -5.94 -7.04
N ALA A 18 -12.18 -6.88 -6.93
CA ALA A 18 -12.52 -7.80 -8.00
C ALA A 18 -13.01 -7.05 -9.25
N GLN A 19 -13.84 -6.03 -9.08
CA GLN A 19 -14.28 -5.16 -10.17
C GLN A 19 -13.11 -4.40 -10.81
N ARG A 20 -12.24 -3.77 -10.00
CA ARG A 20 -11.06 -3.04 -10.50
C ARG A 20 -10.11 -3.95 -11.28
N ARG A 21 -9.96 -5.19 -10.84
CA ARG A 21 -9.20 -6.20 -11.59
C ARG A 21 -9.82 -6.48 -12.96
N ALA A 22 -11.14 -6.64 -13.03
CA ALA A 22 -11.85 -6.85 -14.30
C ALA A 22 -11.67 -5.64 -15.24
N ASP A 23 -11.81 -4.43 -14.72
CA ASP A 23 -11.60 -3.19 -15.46
C ASP A 23 -10.16 -3.10 -16.03
N TYR A 24 -9.17 -3.49 -15.26
CA TYR A 24 -7.78 -3.55 -15.74
C TYR A 24 -7.61 -4.51 -16.92
N TYR A 25 -8.16 -5.71 -16.84
CA TYR A 25 -8.05 -6.67 -17.94
C TYR A 25 -8.81 -6.22 -19.18
N GLU A 26 -9.96 -5.57 -19.01
CA GLU A 26 -10.70 -4.98 -20.12
C GLU A 26 -9.91 -3.82 -20.77
N ALA A 27 -9.38 -2.90 -19.98
CA ALA A 27 -8.55 -1.81 -20.48
C ALA A 27 -7.27 -2.33 -21.17
N ARG A 28 -6.67 -3.41 -20.66
CA ARG A 28 -5.56 -4.10 -21.30
C ARG A 28 -5.95 -4.68 -22.67
N ARG A 29 -7.11 -5.34 -22.76
CA ARG A 29 -7.64 -5.90 -24.02
C ARG A 29 -7.87 -4.80 -25.05
N GLN A 30 -8.48 -3.68 -24.64
CA GLN A 30 -8.68 -2.53 -25.50
C GLN A 30 -7.35 -1.95 -26.01
N LEU A 31 -6.35 -1.84 -25.14
CA LEU A 31 -5.02 -1.40 -25.56
C LEU A 31 -4.41 -2.33 -26.62
N GLU A 32 -4.58 -3.65 -26.46
CA GLU A 32 -4.08 -4.63 -27.44
C GLU A 32 -4.69 -4.43 -28.83
N GLU A 33 -5.94 -3.99 -28.91
CA GLU A 33 -6.62 -3.70 -30.19
C GLU A 33 -6.03 -2.48 -30.93
N TYR A 34 -5.47 -1.52 -30.19
CA TYR A 34 -4.84 -0.33 -30.76
C TYR A 34 -3.35 -0.49 -31.05
N LEU A 35 -2.73 -1.61 -30.65
CA LEU A 35 -1.33 -1.83 -30.96
C LEU A 35 -1.13 -2.02 -32.47
N PRO A 36 -0.05 -1.47 -33.06
CA PRO A 36 0.28 -1.68 -34.45
C PRO A 36 0.41 -3.16 -34.79
N LYS A 37 0.08 -3.50 -36.01
CA LYS A 37 0.21 -4.90 -36.50
C LYS A 37 1.63 -5.43 -36.28
N GLY A 38 1.73 -6.59 -35.62
CA GLY A 38 3.00 -7.22 -35.28
C GLY A 38 3.60 -6.79 -33.94
N HIS A 39 2.95 -5.85 -33.19
CA HIS A 39 3.34 -5.50 -31.84
C HIS A 39 2.55 -6.28 -30.80
N SER A 40 3.21 -6.67 -29.74
CA SER A 40 2.60 -7.42 -28.62
C SER A 40 2.60 -6.63 -27.32
N MET A 41 1.71 -6.98 -26.39
CA MET A 41 1.74 -6.43 -25.05
C MET A 41 3.06 -6.67 -24.32
N ALA A 42 3.77 -7.75 -24.61
CA ALA A 42 5.08 -8.00 -24.02
C ALA A 42 6.10 -6.95 -24.46
N GLN A 43 6.11 -6.59 -25.72
CA GLN A 43 6.97 -5.52 -26.27
C GLN A 43 6.57 -4.16 -25.70
N TYR A 44 5.28 -3.89 -25.60
CA TYR A 44 4.75 -2.68 -24.99
C TYR A 44 5.20 -2.53 -23.52
N ASN A 45 5.04 -3.58 -22.71
CA ASN A 45 5.42 -3.59 -21.29
C ASN A 45 6.93 -3.51 -21.05
N SER A 46 7.76 -3.85 -22.02
CA SER A 46 9.23 -3.77 -21.91
C SER A 46 9.82 -2.36 -22.05
N GLY A 47 8.99 -1.31 -21.97
CA GLY A 47 9.43 0.08 -22.08
C GLY A 47 9.59 0.58 -23.51
N ARG A 48 9.21 -0.23 -24.49
CA ARG A 48 9.27 0.16 -25.93
C ARG A 48 8.07 0.98 -26.41
N TYR A 49 7.20 1.39 -25.48
CA TYR A 49 6.01 2.18 -25.80
C TYR A 49 6.34 3.44 -26.63
N LYS A 50 7.32 4.21 -26.16
CA LYS A 50 7.75 5.42 -26.89
C LYS A 50 8.21 5.08 -28.30
N LYS A 51 8.95 3.99 -28.47
CA LYS A 51 9.39 3.52 -29.78
C LYS A 51 8.19 3.12 -30.68
N THR A 52 7.16 2.51 -30.11
CA THR A 52 5.93 2.17 -30.82
C THR A 52 5.20 3.41 -31.33
N ILE A 53 5.07 4.44 -30.50
CA ILE A 53 4.50 5.75 -30.90
C ILE A 53 5.34 6.39 -31.99
N ASP A 54 6.66 6.47 -31.82
CA ASP A 54 7.59 7.04 -32.80
C ASP A 54 7.53 6.29 -34.16
N GLU A 55 7.27 4.99 -34.15
CA GLU A 55 7.09 4.19 -35.36
C GLU A 55 5.75 4.45 -36.03
N LEU A 56 4.66 4.62 -35.26
CA LEU A 56 3.34 5.02 -35.81
C LEU A 56 3.41 6.37 -36.45
N GLU A 57 4.02 7.35 -35.81
CA GLU A 57 4.17 8.71 -36.37
C GLU A 57 5.00 8.73 -37.64
N ARG A 58 6.05 7.89 -37.72
CA ARG A 58 6.94 7.83 -38.90
C ARG A 58 6.35 7.07 -40.10
N ASN A 59 5.61 5.99 -39.85
CA ASN A 59 5.26 5.04 -40.90
C ASN A 59 3.85 5.13 -41.43
N SER A 60 2.92 5.75 -40.73
CA SER A 60 1.52 5.79 -41.14
C SER A 60 0.81 7.06 -40.77
N TYR A 61 1.51 8.05 -40.32
CA TYR A 61 0.96 9.29 -39.80
C TYR A 61 -0.59 9.32 -39.73
N ASP A 62 -1.15 8.62 -38.77
CA ASP A 62 -2.55 8.69 -38.41
C ASP A 62 -2.64 9.27 -36.98
N PRO A 63 -2.85 10.60 -36.86
CA PRO A 63 -2.96 11.25 -35.57
C PRO A 63 -4.05 10.64 -34.67
N GLN A 64 -5.12 10.13 -35.28
CA GLN A 64 -6.22 9.54 -34.55
C GLN A 64 -5.84 8.15 -33.96
N ALA A 65 -5.09 7.35 -34.73
CA ALA A 65 -4.57 6.08 -34.23
C ALA A 65 -3.59 6.27 -33.06
N THR A 66 -2.70 7.26 -33.15
CA THR A 66 -1.78 7.63 -32.07
C THR A 66 -2.55 8.07 -30.83
N GLN A 67 -3.54 8.95 -30.99
CA GLN A 67 -4.37 9.42 -29.87
C GLN A 67 -5.14 8.28 -29.20
N SER A 68 -5.74 7.39 -30.00
CA SER A 68 -6.48 6.23 -29.47
C SER A 68 -5.58 5.29 -28.67
N LEU A 69 -4.35 5.06 -29.13
CA LEU A 69 -3.36 4.27 -28.41
C LEU A 69 -2.94 4.92 -27.09
N GLU A 70 -2.70 6.22 -27.07
CA GLU A 70 -2.35 6.96 -25.85
C GLU A 70 -3.49 6.97 -24.83
N ASP A 71 -4.74 7.16 -25.28
CA ASP A 71 -5.92 7.12 -24.43
C ASP A 71 -6.13 5.74 -23.81
N ALA A 72 -5.99 4.67 -24.61
CA ALA A 72 -6.09 3.31 -24.12
C ALA A 72 -4.95 2.97 -23.12
N ALA A 73 -3.74 3.46 -23.35
CA ALA A 73 -2.61 3.31 -22.45
C ALA A 73 -2.84 4.03 -21.11
N ARG A 74 -3.42 5.23 -21.14
CA ARG A 74 -3.80 5.98 -19.94
C ARG A 74 -4.85 5.24 -19.15
N GLN A 75 -5.94 4.79 -19.78
CA GLN A 75 -7.01 4.03 -19.14
C GLN A 75 -6.50 2.75 -18.46
N ARG A 76 -5.62 2.00 -19.15
CA ARG A 76 -5.00 0.81 -18.54
C ARG A 76 -4.18 1.17 -17.31
N ARG A 77 -3.42 2.25 -17.32
CA ARG A 77 -2.61 2.70 -16.18
C ARG A 77 -3.48 3.11 -15.00
N GLU A 78 -4.55 3.86 -15.26
CA GLU A 78 -5.53 4.25 -14.23
C GLU A 78 -6.19 3.03 -13.62
N ALA A 79 -6.68 2.10 -14.44
CA ALA A 79 -7.28 0.84 -13.95
C ALA A 79 -6.29 -0.02 -13.14
N TRP A 80 -5.02 -0.04 -13.52
CA TRP A 80 -3.96 -0.69 -12.74
C TRP A 80 -3.77 -0.03 -11.38
N ASN A 81 -3.69 1.30 -11.34
CA ASN A 81 -3.52 2.04 -10.09
C ASN A 81 -4.71 1.83 -9.15
N ASP A 82 -5.93 1.83 -9.67
CA ASP A 82 -7.14 1.57 -8.89
C ASP A 82 -7.15 0.15 -8.31
N TRP A 83 -6.75 -0.84 -9.11
CA TRP A 83 -6.64 -2.22 -8.65
C TRP A 83 -5.58 -2.38 -7.56
N ILE A 84 -4.40 -1.82 -7.72
CA ILE A 84 -3.34 -1.87 -6.71
C ILE A 84 -3.75 -1.09 -5.46
N GLY A 85 -4.30 0.12 -5.61
CA GLY A 85 -4.80 0.93 -4.51
C GLY A 85 -5.88 0.23 -3.68
N SER A 86 -6.76 -0.55 -4.33
CA SER A 86 -7.76 -1.36 -3.61
C SER A 86 -7.12 -2.44 -2.72
N SER A 87 -6.00 -3.03 -3.14
CA SER A 87 -5.25 -3.99 -2.31
C SER A 87 -4.61 -3.32 -1.09
N THR A 88 -4.10 -2.11 -1.24
CA THR A 88 -3.58 -1.31 -0.13
C THR A 88 -4.67 -1.04 0.90
N ARG A 89 -5.84 -0.56 0.47
CA ARG A 89 -6.99 -0.32 1.36
C ARG A 89 -7.46 -1.57 2.10
N ILE A 90 -7.47 -2.73 1.46
CA ILE A 90 -7.77 -4.00 2.12
C ILE A 90 -6.76 -4.29 3.23
N GLY A 91 -5.47 -4.09 2.98
CA GLY A 91 -4.43 -4.30 3.97
C GLY A 91 -4.57 -3.39 5.18
N GLU A 92 -4.78 -2.10 4.93
CA GLU A 92 -4.98 -1.08 5.97
C GLU A 92 -6.22 -1.37 6.81
N THR A 93 -7.39 -1.50 6.17
CA THR A 93 -8.66 -1.75 6.87
C THR A 93 -8.63 -3.07 7.65
N GLY A 94 -8.09 -4.13 7.04
CA GLY A 94 -8.01 -5.44 7.70
C GLY A 94 -7.02 -5.47 8.85
N GLY A 95 -5.87 -4.80 8.72
CA GLY A 95 -4.87 -4.68 9.79
C GLY A 95 -5.40 -3.86 10.97
N GLU A 96 -6.04 -2.72 10.70
CA GLU A 96 -6.67 -1.89 11.74
C GLU A 96 -7.79 -2.66 12.47
N ALA A 97 -8.71 -3.28 11.71
CA ALA A 97 -9.79 -4.08 12.29
C ALA A 97 -9.26 -5.23 13.17
N TYR A 98 -8.16 -5.85 12.77
CA TYR A 98 -7.52 -6.89 13.59
C TYR A 98 -6.99 -6.31 14.91
N LEU A 99 -6.24 -5.20 14.87
CA LEU A 99 -5.72 -4.56 16.08
C LEU A 99 -6.83 -4.14 17.03
N GLU A 100 -7.88 -3.50 16.51
CA GLU A 100 -9.07 -3.11 17.27
C GLU A 100 -9.75 -4.34 17.91
N SER A 101 -9.85 -5.47 17.20
CA SER A 101 -10.43 -6.72 17.72
C SER A 101 -9.63 -7.33 18.89
N GLN A 102 -8.34 -7.01 18.95
CA GLN A 102 -7.44 -7.39 20.06
C GLN A 102 -7.43 -6.36 21.20
N GLY A 103 -8.25 -5.30 21.08
CA GLY A 103 -8.37 -4.24 22.08
C GLY A 103 -7.30 -3.15 21.98
N TYR A 104 -6.49 -3.14 20.93
CA TYR A 104 -5.53 -2.06 20.70
C TYR A 104 -6.26 -0.78 20.31
N HIS A 105 -5.74 0.33 20.77
CA HIS A 105 -6.18 1.66 20.37
C HIS A 105 -5.28 2.19 19.25
N ILE A 106 -5.87 2.60 18.14
CA ILE A 106 -5.17 3.27 17.04
C ILE A 106 -5.44 4.76 17.19
N PRO A 107 -4.41 5.60 17.44
CA PRO A 107 -4.60 7.05 17.47
C PRO A 107 -5.12 7.58 16.14
N ASP A 108 -5.98 8.61 16.18
CA ASP A 108 -6.67 9.14 15.00
C ASP A 108 -5.73 9.55 13.86
N GLU A 109 -4.55 10.08 14.18
CA GLU A 109 -3.53 10.47 13.22
C GLU A 109 -2.90 9.28 12.47
N PHE A 110 -3.08 8.06 12.97
CA PHE A 110 -2.59 6.82 12.34
C PHE A 110 -3.68 5.99 11.66
N LEU A 111 -4.94 6.38 11.78
CA LEU A 111 -6.02 5.72 11.03
C LEU A 111 -5.88 6.01 9.54
N SER A 112 -5.92 4.98 8.72
CA SER A 112 -5.76 5.08 7.26
C SER A 112 -6.83 5.97 6.61
N GLN A 113 -8.05 5.94 7.12
CA GLN A 113 -9.15 6.80 6.64
C GLN A 113 -8.87 8.31 6.80
N ASN A 114 -8.03 8.71 7.76
CA ASN A 114 -7.72 10.11 8.06
C ASN A 114 -6.47 10.61 7.31
N ASN A 115 -5.63 9.71 6.81
CA ASN A 115 -4.33 10.05 6.24
C ASN A 115 -4.30 10.09 4.70
N GLY A 116 -5.36 9.66 4.03
CA GLY A 116 -5.37 9.54 2.57
C GLY A 116 -4.22 8.63 2.09
N THR A 117 -3.51 9.06 1.06
CA THR A 117 -2.26 8.40 0.67
C THR A 117 -1.14 9.00 1.50
N ALA A 118 -0.62 8.25 2.46
CA ALA A 118 0.52 8.70 3.25
C ALA A 118 1.72 9.02 2.34
N PRO A 119 2.49 10.09 2.63
CA PRO A 119 3.71 10.38 1.88
C PRO A 119 4.64 9.19 1.83
N GLY A 120 5.31 9.01 0.72
CA GLY A 120 6.28 7.93 0.57
C GLY A 120 7.35 8.00 1.67
N GLY A 121 7.53 6.91 2.39
CA GLY A 121 8.49 6.82 3.48
C GLY A 121 7.88 6.92 4.89
N TRP A 122 6.58 7.16 5.02
CA TRP A 122 5.88 7.02 6.29
C TRP A 122 5.54 5.55 6.56
N LEU A 123 5.33 5.22 7.83
CA LEU A 123 4.84 3.91 8.25
C LEU A 123 3.32 3.81 8.06
N ASP A 124 2.82 2.58 7.90
CA ASP A 124 1.41 2.38 7.62
C ASP A 124 0.55 2.67 8.86
N GLY A 125 1.00 2.29 10.07
CA GLY A 125 0.22 2.51 11.27
C GLY A 125 0.97 2.35 12.59
N MET A 126 0.28 2.76 13.66
CA MET A 126 0.69 2.57 15.06
C MET A 126 -0.54 2.26 15.89
N ALA A 127 -0.38 1.37 16.88
CA ALA A 127 -1.44 1.08 17.86
C ALA A 127 -0.84 0.85 19.24
N VAL A 128 -1.62 1.16 20.28
CA VAL A 128 -1.24 1.01 21.68
C VAL A 128 -2.07 -0.10 22.30
N SER A 129 -1.41 -1.01 23.03
CA SER A 129 -2.09 -2.09 23.76
C SER A 129 -3.07 -1.57 24.80
N PRO A 130 -4.08 -2.40 25.20
CA PRO A 130 -5.06 -1.98 26.20
C PRO A 130 -4.45 -1.53 27.54
N ASN A 131 -3.29 -2.11 27.90
CA ASN A 131 -2.60 -1.80 29.15
C ASN A 131 -1.55 -0.68 29.01
N GLY A 132 -1.27 -0.24 27.79
CA GLY A 132 -0.21 0.74 27.50
C GLY A 132 1.22 0.18 27.59
N ASP A 133 1.39 -1.14 27.72
CA ASP A 133 2.68 -1.81 27.87
C ASP A 133 3.34 -2.19 26.51
N GLU A 134 2.61 -2.04 25.42
CA GLU A 134 3.11 -2.31 24.06
C GLU A 134 2.61 -1.24 23.08
N ILE A 135 3.52 -0.80 22.22
CA ILE A 135 3.21 -0.04 21.01
C ILE A 135 3.56 -0.92 19.81
N VAL A 136 2.57 -1.18 18.98
CA VAL A 136 2.75 -1.89 17.70
C VAL A 136 2.96 -0.88 16.58
N ILE A 137 4.07 -1.02 15.88
CA ILE A 137 4.35 -0.34 14.63
C ILE A 137 3.99 -1.28 13.51
N SER A 138 3.06 -0.85 12.65
CA SER A 138 2.40 -1.73 11.68
C SER A 138 2.83 -1.45 10.26
N GLU A 139 3.04 -2.53 9.50
CA GLU A 139 3.07 -2.56 8.05
C GLU A 139 1.88 -3.36 7.56
N TYR A 140 1.00 -2.74 6.78
CA TYR A 140 -0.21 -3.38 6.28
C TYR A 140 -0.02 -3.86 4.85
N LYS A 141 -0.42 -5.09 4.58
CA LYS A 141 -0.37 -5.68 3.23
C LYS A 141 -1.71 -6.34 2.89
N GLY A 142 -2.21 -6.05 1.71
CA GLY A 142 -3.47 -6.64 1.23
C GLY A 142 -3.23 -7.72 0.18
N VAL A 143 -4.00 -8.79 0.27
CA VAL A 143 -4.14 -9.89 -0.69
C VAL A 143 -2.80 -10.55 -1.03
N THR A 144 -2.19 -10.21 -2.17
CA THR A 144 -0.92 -10.79 -2.64
C THR A 144 0.29 -9.88 -2.43
N ALA A 145 0.08 -8.68 -1.86
CA ALA A 145 1.18 -7.75 -1.60
C ALA A 145 2.18 -8.35 -0.59
N ASN A 146 3.46 -8.09 -0.81
CA ASN A 146 4.54 -8.49 0.07
C ASN A 146 5.37 -7.26 0.46
N LEU A 147 6.20 -7.41 1.48
CA LEU A 147 7.22 -6.41 1.80
C LEU A 147 8.17 -6.22 0.62
N ASP A 148 8.60 -4.98 0.40
CA ASP A 148 9.64 -4.70 -0.58
C ASP A 148 10.96 -5.34 -0.11
N ARG A 149 11.51 -6.19 -0.96
CA ARG A 149 12.76 -6.90 -0.68
C ARG A 149 14.00 -6.06 -0.99
N SER A 150 13.82 -4.97 -1.72
CA SER A 150 14.92 -4.07 -2.09
C SER A 150 15.29 -3.21 -0.88
N PRO A 151 16.58 -3.16 -0.48
CA PRO A 151 17.02 -2.25 0.54
C PRO A 151 16.74 -0.81 0.12
N ARG A 152 16.25 0.01 1.05
CA ARG A 152 15.99 1.43 0.84
C ARG A 152 16.99 2.26 1.65
N PRO A 153 17.45 3.40 1.13
CA PRO A 153 18.29 4.30 1.90
C PRO A 153 17.62 4.70 3.22
N THR A 154 18.40 4.74 4.28
CA THR A 154 18.02 5.26 5.58
C THR A 154 18.84 6.51 5.91
N LEU A 155 18.33 7.36 6.79
CA LEU A 155 19.02 8.60 7.17
C LEU A 155 20.26 8.34 8.02
N TYR A 156 20.28 7.24 8.79
CA TYR A 156 21.28 7.02 9.82
C TYR A 156 22.11 5.74 9.66
N GLU A 157 21.64 4.73 8.93
CA GLU A 157 22.24 3.39 8.91
C GLU A 157 22.50 2.82 7.51
N GLY A 158 22.69 3.66 6.51
CA GLY A 158 22.94 3.22 5.14
C GLY A 158 21.67 2.79 4.43
N SER A 159 21.40 1.48 4.32
CA SER A 159 20.16 0.98 3.70
C SER A 159 19.58 -0.19 4.48
N ALA A 160 18.25 -0.27 4.53
CA ALA A 160 17.53 -1.32 5.21
C ALA A 160 16.31 -1.80 4.41
N LYS A 161 15.90 -3.06 4.64
CA LYS A 161 14.69 -3.63 4.03
C LYS A 161 13.45 -3.23 4.83
N GLN A 162 12.33 -3.08 4.15
CA GLN A 162 11.03 -2.88 4.77
C GLN A 162 10.74 -4.02 5.78
N GLY A 163 10.25 -3.67 6.98
CA GLY A 163 10.01 -4.58 8.08
C GLY A 163 11.23 -4.76 9.02
N ALA A 164 12.44 -4.49 8.59
CA ALA A 164 13.61 -4.58 9.46
C ALA A 164 13.61 -3.48 10.55
N PRO A 165 14.12 -3.75 11.77
CA PRO A 165 14.15 -2.76 12.86
C PRO A 165 14.84 -1.44 12.49
N ALA A 166 15.95 -1.50 11.73
CA ALA A 166 16.65 -0.31 11.25
C ALA A 166 15.78 0.53 10.30
N TYR A 167 15.04 -0.11 9.40
CA TYR A 167 14.10 0.56 8.51
C TYR A 167 12.97 1.24 9.30
N THR A 168 12.34 0.51 10.22
CA THR A 168 11.23 1.02 11.01
C THR A 168 11.65 2.19 11.89
N ARG A 169 12.82 2.10 12.56
CA ARG A 169 13.36 3.20 13.35
C ARG A 169 13.61 4.45 12.50
N ASP A 170 14.21 4.30 11.33
CA ASP A 170 14.43 5.41 10.41
C ASP A 170 13.13 6.10 10.00
N ARG A 171 12.09 5.31 9.69
CA ARG A 171 10.79 5.84 9.30
C ARG A 171 10.05 6.51 10.47
N MET A 172 10.13 5.97 11.68
CA MET A 172 9.61 6.63 12.88
C MET A 172 10.24 8.00 13.11
N LEU A 173 11.54 8.12 12.93
CA LEU A 173 12.26 9.39 13.07
C LEU A 173 11.93 10.39 11.95
N SER A 174 11.52 9.91 10.78
CA SER A 174 11.19 10.73 9.61
C SER A 174 9.70 11.08 9.51
N ASP A 175 8.84 10.33 10.20
CA ASP A 175 7.39 10.51 10.18
C ASP A 175 6.96 11.44 11.33
N PRO A 176 6.51 12.68 11.03
CA PRO A 176 6.20 13.66 12.05
C PRO A 176 5.06 13.28 12.99
N ARG A 177 4.21 12.32 12.58
CA ARG A 177 3.10 11.83 13.44
C ARG A 177 3.64 11.17 14.71
N PHE A 178 4.75 10.44 14.65
CA PHE A 178 5.37 9.83 15.84
C PHE A 178 5.91 10.87 16.79
N ALA A 179 6.63 11.87 16.28
CA ALA A 179 7.16 12.96 17.11
C ALA A 179 6.02 13.71 17.82
N GLN A 180 4.94 14.01 17.10
CA GLN A 180 3.77 14.70 17.66
C GLN A 180 3.08 13.83 18.71
N TYR A 181 2.86 12.54 18.42
CA TYR A 181 2.22 11.62 19.36
C TYR A 181 3.01 11.52 20.67
N PHE A 182 4.31 11.33 20.63
CA PHE A 182 5.13 11.25 21.85
C PHE A 182 5.27 12.58 22.57
N HIS A 183 5.19 13.71 21.87
CA HIS A 183 5.10 15.03 22.50
C HIS A 183 3.81 15.19 23.29
N ASP A 184 2.70 14.73 22.75
CA ASP A 184 1.37 14.85 23.36
C ASP A 184 1.12 13.78 24.44
N HIS A 185 1.91 12.71 24.45
CA HIS A 185 1.84 11.59 25.40
C HIS A 185 3.22 11.34 26.06
N PRO A 186 3.72 12.28 26.89
CA PRO A 186 5.07 12.17 27.46
C PRO A 186 5.26 10.97 28.39
N ASP A 187 4.20 10.51 29.04
CA ASP A 187 4.18 9.31 29.86
C ASP A 187 4.44 8.04 29.04
N VAL A 188 3.85 7.95 27.87
CA VAL A 188 4.10 6.85 26.91
C VAL A 188 5.56 6.87 26.45
N TRP A 189 6.09 8.05 26.15
CA TRP A 189 7.48 8.21 25.75
C TRP A 189 8.46 7.82 26.88
N GLU A 190 8.18 8.18 28.14
CA GLU A 190 8.98 7.74 29.28
C GLU A 190 8.92 6.21 29.44
N GLY A 191 7.76 5.58 29.24
CA GLY A 191 7.62 4.13 29.24
C GLY A 191 8.46 3.46 28.16
N VAL A 192 8.51 4.02 26.95
CA VAL A 192 9.39 3.51 25.88
C VAL A 192 10.87 3.64 26.26
N LYS A 193 11.28 4.78 26.81
CA LYS A 193 12.68 4.99 27.20
C LYS A 193 13.11 4.09 28.37
N SER A 194 12.24 3.85 29.35
CA SER A 194 12.52 2.98 30.49
C SER A 194 12.48 1.50 30.13
N GLY A 195 11.83 1.13 29.02
CA GLY A 195 11.58 -0.26 28.63
C GLY A 195 10.30 -0.86 29.23
N ASP A 196 9.51 -0.07 29.98
CA ASP A 196 8.21 -0.51 30.51
C ASP A 196 7.16 -0.63 29.39
N THR A 197 7.32 0.15 28.32
CA THR A 197 6.52 0.04 27.10
C THR A 197 7.36 -0.55 25.98
N LYS A 198 6.97 -1.73 25.50
CA LYS A 198 7.66 -2.44 24.43
C LYS A 198 7.28 -1.85 23.06
N LEU A 199 8.25 -1.66 22.18
CA LEU A 199 8.02 -1.40 20.77
C LEU A 199 8.08 -2.72 19.98
N THR A 200 7.01 -3.04 19.27
CA THR A 200 6.90 -4.26 18.46
C THR A 200 6.58 -3.89 17.03
N ILE A 201 7.29 -4.50 16.09
CA ILE A 201 7.03 -4.33 14.65
C ILE A 201 6.19 -5.52 14.19
N LYS A 202 5.04 -5.24 13.57
CA LYS A 202 4.16 -6.29 13.04
C LYS A 202 3.85 -6.05 11.57
N VAL A 203 4.00 -7.09 10.78
CA VAL A 203 3.51 -7.12 9.40
C VAL A 203 2.17 -7.84 9.40
N MET A 204 1.11 -7.14 9.04
CA MET A 204 -0.24 -7.68 8.99
C MET A 204 -0.70 -7.82 7.54
N LYS A 205 -1.07 -9.03 7.16
CA LYS A 205 -1.49 -9.33 5.80
C LYS A 205 -2.92 -9.84 5.76
N THR A 206 -3.82 -9.03 5.24
CA THR A 206 -5.21 -9.41 5.00
C THR A 206 -5.32 -10.14 3.67
N LYS A 207 -5.51 -11.46 3.72
CA LYS A 207 -5.53 -12.34 2.54
C LYS A 207 -6.92 -12.60 2.01
N THR A 208 -7.89 -12.73 2.90
CA THR A 208 -9.30 -12.99 2.63
C THR A 208 -10.14 -12.09 3.53
N GLU A 209 -11.44 -12.08 3.31
CA GLU A 209 -12.39 -11.25 4.03
C GLU A 209 -12.37 -11.48 5.56
N ASP A 210 -12.00 -12.69 5.98
CA ASP A 210 -12.01 -13.16 7.37
C ASP A 210 -10.61 -13.49 7.92
N LEU A 211 -9.54 -13.34 7.11
CA LEU A 211 -8.19 -13.76 7.50
C LEU A 211 -7.17 -12.64 7.38
N THR A 212 -6.73 -12.14 8.53
CA THR A 212 -5.51 -11.33 8.65
C THR A 212 -4.40 -12.18 9.28
N GLN A 213 -3.31 -12.39 8.56
CA GLN A 213 -2.11 -13.05 9.06
C GLN A 213 -1.15 -12.03 9.65
N ILE A 214 -0.57 -12.36 10.79
CA ILE A 214 0.44 -11.56 11.46
C ILE A 214 1.77 -12.28 11.38
N THR A 215 2.79 -11.51 11.09
CA THR A 215 4.18 -11.94 11.20
C THR A 215 4.88 -10.96 12.14
N ASP A 216 5.38 -11.46 13.26
CA ASP A 216 6.29 -10.73 14.13
C ASP A 216 7.68 -10.82 13.50
N GLU A 217 8.37 -9.70 13.31
CA GLU A 217 9.76 -9.63 12.91
C GLU A 217 10.62 -9.04 14.04
#